data_44806053a39a017ff0b4537ad1596e85
#
_entry.id   44806053a39a017ff0b4537ad1596e85
#
_cell.length_a   1.000
_cell.length_b   1.000
_cell.length_c   1.000
_cell.angle_alpha   90.00
_cell.angle_beta   90.00
_cell.angle_gamma   90.00
#
_symmetry.space_group_name_H-M   'P 1'
#
loop_
_entity.id
_entity.type
_entity.pdbx_description
1 polymer ?
#
loop_
_entity_poly.entity_id
_entity_poly.type
_entity_poly.pdbx_seq_one_letter_code
_entity_poly.pdbx_strand_id
1 'polypeptide(L)'
;MYLGRIVSAGMTTDGKPFIAYRVSSRSFPNRQAKKGEGEAAIIPKEGFETDIFKNTYIAYNCIKIVGDKAIVSNGSQTDVIADKISLGMNIKDALTYSLLTMDYEKDDYHTPRIAAVTSSASGKDDYECYIGIVTDEKILVEKVEI
;
A
#
# COMPACT_ATOMS: atom_id res chain seq x y z
N MET A 1 17.20 12.94 -8.12
CA MET A 1 16.84 11.52 -7.94
C MET A 1 15.33 11.38 -8.01
N TYR A 2 14.84 10.43 -8.79
CA TYR A 2 13.42 10.12 -8.89
C TYR A 2 13.10 8.88 -8.07
N LEU A 3 12.24 9.04 -7.06
CA LEU A 3 11.92 7.95 -6.14
C LEU A 3 10.55 7.30 -6.38
N GLY A 4 9.77 7.74 -7.33
CA GLY A 4 8.48 7.13 -7.68
C GLY A 4 7.51 6.98 -6.51
N ARG A 5 7.60 5.88 -5.77
CA ARG A 5 6.68 5.55 -4.66
C ARG A 5 7.45 5.13 -3.42
N ILE A 6 6.95 5.54 -2.27
CA ILE A 6 7.49 5.16 -0.97
C ILE A 6 6.32 4.73 -0.07
N VAL A 7 6.39 3.52 0.46
CA VAL A 7 5.55 3.10 1.59
C VAL A 7 6.42 3.09 2.85
N SER A 8 5.85 3.51 3.96
CA SER A 8 6.54 3.50 5.24
C SER A 8 5.59 3.02 6.33
N ALA A 9 6.13 2.26 7.26
CA ALA A 9 5.43 1.81 8.45
C ALA A 9 6.39 1.76 9.62
N GLY A 10 5.90 2.01 10.82
CA GLY A 10 6.73 2.02 12.00
C GLY A 10 5.98 2.41 13.24
N MET A 11 6.74 2.81 14.25
CA MET A 11 6.22 3.25 15.53
C MET A 11 6.88 4.55 15.93
N THR A 12 6.10 5.49 16.42
CA THR A 12 6.60 6.76 16.93
C THR A 12 7.31 6.55 18.26
N THR A 13 8.08 7.56 18.70
CA THR A 13 8.81 7.49 19.98
C THR A 13 7.88 7.38 21.19
N ASP A 14 6.62 7.84 21.07
CA ASP A 14 5.60 7.71 22.10
C ASP A 14 4.75 6.42 21.95
N GLY A 15 5.18 5.49 21.09
CA GLY A 15 4.58 4.15 21.01
C GLY A 15 3.35 4.03 20.12
N LYS A 16 3.12 4.97 19.20
CA LYS A 16 1.99 4.93 18.28
C LYS A 16 2.42 4.33 16.93
N PRO A 17 1.74 3.31 16.43
CA PRO A 17 2.01 2.80 15.09
C PRO A 17 1.60 3.82 14.03
N PHE A 18 2.33 3.85 12.93
CA PHE A 18 1.99 4.73 11.80
C PHE A 18 2.23 4.02 10.47
N ILE A 19 1.54 4.50 9.46
CA ILE A 19 1.81 4.21 8.05
C ILE A 19 1.88 5.53 7.30
N ALA A 20 2.62 5.55 6.19
CA ALA A 20 2.71 6.72 5.33
C ALA A 20 2.93 6.31 3.88
N TYR A 21 2.45 7.13 2.97
CA TYR A 21 2.59 6.91 1.54
C TYR A 21 2.95 8.21 0.83
N ARG A 22 3.87 8.09 -0.11
CA ARG A 22 4.19 9.17 -1.03
C ARG A 22 4.28 8.62 -2.45
N VAL A 23 3.73 9.35 -3.40
CA VAL A 23 3.83 9.05 -4.82
C VAL A 23 4.25 10.29 -5.59
N SER A 24 5.15 10.09 -6.57
CA SER A 24 5.42 11.05 -7.62
C SER A 24 5.49 10.31 -8.95
N SER A 25 5.09 10.95 -10.03
CA SER A 25 5.09 10.35 -11.36
C SER A 25 5.52 11.40 -12.38
N ARG A 26 6.39 10.98 -13.29
CA ARG A 26 6.79 11.85 -14.41
C ARG A 26 5.70 11.92 -15.47
N SER A 27 5.01 10.81 -15.70
CA SER A 27 3.99 10.70 -16.75
C SER A 27 2.62 11.22 -16.31
N PHE A 28 2.27 11.07 -15.03
CA PHE A 28 0.97 11.46 -14.48
C PHE A 28 1.14 12.26 -13.19
N PRO A 29 1.64 13.52 -13.28
CA PRO A 29 1.92 14.31 -12.07
C PRO A 29 0.67 14.96 -11.47
N ASN A 30 -0.46 14.98 -12.20
CA ASN A 30 -1.66 15.72 -11.81
C ASN A 30 -2.61 14.81 -11.01
N ARG A 31 -2.14 14.39 -9.85
CA ARG A 31 -2.89 13.57 -8.92
C ARG A 31 -2.89 14.18 -7.53
N GLN A 32 -3.82 13.74 -6.70
CA GLN A 32 -3.97 14.18 -5.32
C GLN A 32 -4.31 13.00 -4.43
N ALA A 33 -4.01 13.14 -3.14
CA ALA A 33 -4.48 12.24 -2.12
C ALA A 33 -5.83 12.72 -1.59
N LYS A 34 -6.80 11.82 -1.51
CA LYS A 34 -8.14 12.13 -0.98
C LYS A 34 -8.43 11.21 0.19
N LYS A 35 -8.68 11.82 1.34
CA LYS A 35 -9.05 11.11 2.56
C LYS A 35 -10.53 10.76 2.54
N GLY A 36 -10.85 9.51 2.87
CA GLY A 36 -12.19 9.03 3.18
C GLY A 36 -12.27 8.50 4.60
N GLU A 37 -13.38 7.87 4.93
CA GLU A 37 -13.54 7.20 6.22
C GLU A 37 -12.80 5.86 6.22
N GLY A 38 -11.76 5.76 7.06
CA GLY A 38 -10.94 4.54 7.13
C GLY A 38 -10.14 4.24 5.88
N GLU A 39 -9.96 5.21 4.99
CA GLU A 39 -9.20 5.02 3.74
C GLU A 39 -8.65 6.34 3.20
N ALA A 40 -7.67 6.22 2.32
CA ALA A 40 -7.18 7.34 1.51
C ALA A 40 -6.86 6.82 0.11
N ALA A 41 -7.17 7.63 -0.88
CA ALA A 41 -7.00 7.27 -2.29
C ALA A 41 -6.08 8.26 -3.01
N ILE A 42 -5.36 7.76 -4.00
CA ILE A 42 -4.70 8.60 -5.01
C ILE A 42 -5.65 8.68 -6.21
N ILE A 43 -5.99 9.89 -6.59
CA ILE A 43 -6.92 10.15 -7.70
C ILE A 43 -6.39 11.29 -8.56
N PRO A 44 -6.82 11.41 -9.83
CA PRO A 44 -6.51 12.57 -10.64
C PRO A 44 -7.03 13.86 -10.02
N LYS A 45 -6.31 14.96 -10.23
CA LYS A 45 -6.81 16.30 -9.91
C LYS A 45 -7.95 16.68 -10.84
N GLU A 46 -8.76 17.65 -10.41
CA GLU A 46 -9.83 18.22 -11.24
C GLU A 46 -9.27 18.67 -12.60
N GLY A 47 -9.94 18.27 -13.67
CA GLY A 47 -9.51 18.55 -15.04
C GLY A 47 -8.63 17.46 -15.66
N PHE A 48 -8.17 16.49 -14.87
CA PHE A 48 -7.30 15.40 -15.33
C PHE A 48 -7.91 14.01 -15.19
N GLU A 49 -9.23 13.92 -14.99
CA GLU A 49 -9.95 12.67 -14.74
C GLU A 49 -9.80 11.67 -15.87
N THR A 50 -9.64 12.14 -17.10
CA THR A 50 -9.45 11.27 -18.27
C THR A 50 -8.11 10.55 -18.29
N ASP A 51 -7.15 10.93 -17.45
CA ASP A 51 -5.86 10.23 -17.33
C ASP A 51 -6.02 8.76 -16.97
N ILE A 52 -7.11 8.38 -16.27
CA ILE A 52 -7.43 6.99 -15.94
C ILE A 52 -7.54 6.12 -17.21
N PHE A 53 -8.04 6.68 -18.32
CA PHE A 53 -8.17 5.95 -19.58
C PHE A 53 -6.82 5.74 -20.28
N LYS A 54 -5.82 6.53 -19.92
CA LYS A 54 -4.45 6.38 -20.45
C LYS A 54 -3.66 5.34 -19.68
N ASN A 55 -3.92 5.22 -18.37
CA ASN A 55 -3.25 4.28 -17.48
C ASN A 55 -4.14 3.96 -16.28
N THR A 56 -4.58 2.72 -16.17
CA THR A 56 -5.47 2.28 -15.09
C THR A 56 -4.79 2.16 -13.73
N TYR A 57 -3.44 2.18 -13.68
CA TYR A 57 -2.68 2.07 -12.43
C TYR A 57 -2.55 3.38 -11.66
N ILE A 58 -3.09 4.49 -12.14
CA ILE A 58 -2.87 5.81 -11.53
C ILE A 58 -3.86 6.17 -10.43
N ALA A 59 -4.99 5.48 -10.34
CA ALA A 59 -6.03 5.74 -9.33
C ALA A 59 -6.29 4.48 -8.52
N TYR A 60 -6.18 4.58 -7.20
CA TYR A 60 -6.31 3.45 -6.28
C TYR A 60 -6.41 3.93 -4.84
N ASN A 61 -6.95 3.09 -3.96
CA ASN A 61 -6.79 3.30 -2.52
C ASN A 61 -5.36 2.98 -2.12
N CYS A 62 -4.66 3.94 -1.53
CA CYS A 62 -3.30 3.72 -1.05
C CYS A 62 -3.26 3.33 0.43
N ILE A 63 -4.30 3.64 1.19
CA ILE A 63 -4.43 3.32 2.61
C ILE A 63 -5.83 2.78 2.88
N LYS A 64 -5.90 1.70 3.68
CA LYS A 64 -7.15 1.21 4.27
C LYS A 64 -6.93 0.78 5.71
N ILE A 65 -7.90 1.08 6.55
CA ILE A 65 -7.95 0.62 7.94
C ILE A 65 -9.01 -0.48 8.03
N VAL A 66 -8.61 -1.64 8.55
CA VAL A 66 -9.49 -2.79 8.77
C VAL A 66 -9.34 -3.23 10.22
N GLY A 67 -10.31 -2.89 11.07
CA GLY A 67 -10.21 -3.16 12.50
C GLY A 67 -8.99 -2.48 13.11
N ASP A 68 -8.10 -3.26 13.71
CA ASP A 68 -6.86 -2.79 14.30
C ASP A 68 -5.67 -2.80 13.33
N LYS A 69 -5.91 -3.02 12.04
CA LYS A 69 -4.86 -3.11 11.03
C LYS A 69 -4.91 -1.95 10.05
N ALA A 70 -3.75 -1.46 9.69
CA ALA A 70 -3.57 -0.40 8.69
C ALA A 70 -2.74 -0.93 7.53
N ILE A 71 -3.28 -0.78 6.33
CA ILE A 71 -2.68 -1.25 5.08
C ILE A 71 -2.27 -0.04 4.25
N VAL A 72 -1.07 -0.05 3.70
CA VAL A 72 -0.57 0.95 2.78
C VAL A 72 0.09 0.27 1.58
N SER A 73 -0.19 0.76 0.37
CA SER A 73 0.45 0.25 -0.83
C SER A 73 0.42 1.26 -1.97
N ASN A 74 1.13 0.95 -3.04
CA ASN A 74 1.23 1.81 -4.23
C ASN A 74 0.24 1.44 -5.34
N GLY A 75 -0.79 0.67 -5.04
CA GLY A 75 -1.72 0.24 -6.07
C GLY A 75 -2.97 -0.44 -5.55
N SER A 76 -3.73 -1.05 -6.45
CA SER A 76 -4.99 -1.72 -6.14
C SER A 76 -4.85 -2.93 -5.21
N GLN A 77 -3.65 -3.41 -4.95
CA GLN A 77 -3.42 -4.46 -3.95
C GLN A 77 -3.81 -4.05 -2.53
N THR A 78 -3.92 -2.74 -2.24
CA THR A 78 -4.45 -2.27 -0.96
C THR A 78 -5.81 -2.90 -0.65
N ASP A 79 -6.72 -2.83 -1.60
CA ASP A 79 -8.07 -3.38 -1.46
C ASP A 79 -8.06 -4.91 -1.32
N VAL A 80 -7.22 -5.57 -2.10
CA VAL A 80 -7.12 -7.03 -2.09
C VAL A 80 -6.58 -7.53 -0.75
N ILE A 81 -5.54 -6.88 -0.22
CA ILE A 81 -4.99 -7.19 1.09
C ILE A 81 -6.03 -6.94 2.18
N ALA A 82 -6.70 -5.78 2.13
CA ALA A 82 -7.74 -5.41 3.10
C ALA A 82 -8.89 -6.42 3.13
N ASP A 83 -9.35 -6.87 1.97
CA ASP A 83 -10.42 -7.87 1.87
C ASP A 83 -10.02 -9.20 2.52
N LYS A 84 -8.80 -9.67 2.27
CA LYS A 84 -8.29 -10.90 2.88
C LYS A 84 -8.20 -10.79 4.41
N ILE A 85 -7.73 -9.66 4.91
CA ILE A 85 -7.64 -9.40 6.35
C ILE A 85 -9.05 -9.35 6.96
N SER A 86 -9.99 -8.70 6.30
CA SER A 86 -11.38 -8.61 6.77
C SER A 86 -12.07 -9.97 6.86
N LEU A 87 -11.63 -10.93 6.05
CA LEU A 87 -12.11 -12.31 6.05
C LEU A 87 -11.37 -13.21 7.06
N GLY A 88 -10.45 -12.65 7.83
CA GLY A 88 -9.76 -13.37 8.90
C GLY A 88 -8.36 -13.89 8.57
N MET A 89 -7.85 -13.59 7.38
CA MET A 89 -6.49 -14.00 7.02
C MET A 89 -5.46 -13.17 7.82
N ASN A 90 -4.39 -13.81 8.29
CA ASN A 90 -3.32 -13.09 9.00
C ASN A 90 -2.55 -12.19 8.04
N ILE A 91 -1.79 -11.24 8.58
CA ILE A 91 -1.08 -10.22 7.80
C ILE A 91 -0.11 -10.84 6.80
N LYS A 92 0.73 -11.76 7.26
CA LYS A 92 1.73 -12.41 6.40
C LYS A 92 1.09 -13.08 5.19
N ASP A 93 0.06 -13.88 5.43
CA ASP A 93 -0.61 -14.61 4.35
C ASP A 93 -1.37 -13.66 3.41
N ALA A 94 -2.04 -12.65 3.96
CA ALA A 94 -2.75 -11.66 3.16
C ALA A 94 -1.80 -10.93 2.20
N LEU A 95 -0.64 -10.50 2.68
CA LEU A 95 0.40 -9.89 1.85
C LEU A 95 0.93 -10.86 0.81
N THR A 96 1.31 -12.06 1.24
CA THR A 96 1.93 -13.06 0.36
C THR A 96 1.02 -13.45 -0.78
N TYR A 97 -0.23 -13.84 -0.47
CA TYR A 97 -1.18 -14.24 -1.51
C TYR A 97 -1.55 -13.10 -2.44
N SER A 98 -1.74 -11.91 -1.91
CA SER A 98 -2.09 -10.75 -2.74
C SER A 98 -0.97 -10.38 -3.71
N LEU A 99 0.25 -10.29 -3.22
CA LEU A 99 1.40 -9.94 -4.06
C LEU A 99 1.72 -11.04 -5.08
N LEU A 100 1.64 -12.30 -4.66
CA LEU A 100 1.89 -13.43 -5.54
C LEU A 100 0.89 -13.48 -6.70
N THR A 101 -0.40 -13.33 -6.41
CA THR A 101 -1.46 -13.48 -7.42
C THR A 101 -1.61 -12.25 -8.31
N MET A 102 -1.39 -11.05 -7.77
CA MET A 102 -1.46 -9.82 -8.56
C MET A 102 -0.19 -9.56 -9.38
N ASP A 103 0.95 -10.04 -8.86
CA ASP A 103 2.26 -9.83 -9.49
C ASP A 103 2.59 -8.32 -9.64
N TYR A 104 3.71 -7.98 -10.25
CA TYR A 104 4.06 -6.58 -10.52
C TYR A 104 3.07 -5.94 -11.51
N GLU A 105 3.05 -4.62 -11.56
CA GLU A 105 2.19 -3.91 -12.54
C GLU A 105 2.70 -4.15 -13.95
N LYS A 106 1.80 -4.55 -14.85
CA LYS A 106 2.13 -4.86 -16.25
C LYS A 106 2.15 -3.59 -17.10
N ASP A 107 2.84 -2.57 -16.62
CA ASP A 107 3.12 -1.35 -17.34
C ASP A 107 4.48 -1.43 -18.05
N ASP A 108 4.84 -0.38 -18.81
CA ASP A 108 6.09 -0.36 -19.57
C ASP A 108 7.34 -0.38 -18.68
N TYR A 109 7.21 -0.04 -17.41
CA TYR A 109 8.31 0.04 -16.45
C TYR A 109 8.43 -1.19 -15.56
N HIS A 110 7.54 -2.17 -15.71
CA HIS A 110 7.45 -3.32 -14.80
C HIS A 110 7.42 -2.84 -13.33
N THR A 111 6.53 -1.90 -13.05
CA THR A 111 6.48 -1.24 -11.74
C THR A 111 6.24 -2.26 -10.62
N PRO A 112 7.13 -2.36 -9.64
CA PRO A 112 6.94 -3.24 -8.51
C PRO A 112 5.70 -2.85 -7.70
N ARG A 113 5.01 -3.84 -7.12
CA ARG A 113 4.01 -3.59 -6.09
C ARG A 113 4.70 -3.64 -4.73
N ILE A 114 4.52 -2.59 -3.95
CA ILE A 114 5.04 -2.49 -2.59
C ILE A 114 3.88 -2.30 -1.63
N ALA A 115 3.99 -2.89 -0.45
CA ALA A 115 2.96 -2.78 0.57
C ALA A 115 3.54 -2.92 1.96
N ALA A 116 2.84 -2.35 2.94
CA ALA A 116 3.11 -2.58 4.34
C ALA A 116 1.78 -2.70 5.10
N VAL A 117 1.78 -3.52 6.14
CA VAL A 117 0.63 -3.68 7.03
C VAL A 117 1.13 -3.65 8.46
N THR A 118 0.49 -2.84 9.30
CA THR A 118 0.80 -2.76 10.72
C THR A 118 -0.47 -2.94 11.54
N SER A 119 -0.33 -3.56 12.72
CA SER A 119 -1.40 -3.63 13.70
C SER A 119 -1.31 -2.45 14.67
N SER A 120 -2.47 -1.97 15.16
CA SER A 120 -2.51 -1.04 16.29
C SER A 120 -2.57 -1.87 17.58
N ALA A 121 -1.42 -2.21 18.12
CA ALA A 121 -1.36 -3.02 19.32
C ALA A 121 -1.62 -2.19 20.57
N SER A 122 -2.18 -2.82 21.58
CA SER A 122 -2.33 -2.23 22.90
C SER A 122 -1.01 -2.21 23.70
N GLY A 123 0.07 -2.77 23.14
CA GLY A 123 1.41 -2.79 23.73
C GLY A 123 2.47 -3.19 22.71
N LYS A 124 3.75 -3.00 23.07
CA LYS A 124 4.87 -3.34 22.16
C LYS A 124 4.90 -4.81 21.75
N ASP A 125 4.47 -5.70 22.65
CA ASP A 125 4.54 -7.15 22.43
C ASP A 125 3.48 -7.64 21.44
N ASP A 126 2.42 -6.84 21.20
CA ASP A 126 1.34 -7.19 20.28
C ASP A 126 1.48 -6.49 18.92
N TYR A 127 2.49 -5.63 18.77
CA TYR A 127 2.71 -4.92 17.52
C TYR A 127 3.22 -5.87 16.44
N GLU A 128 2.55 -5.87 15.32
CA GLU A 128 3.00 -6.57 14.13
C GLU A 128 3.15 -5.60 12.98
N CYS A 129 4.24 -5.75 12.25
CA CYS A 129 4.47 -5.01 11.02
C CYS A 129 5.13 -5.92 9.99
N TYR A 130 4.55 -5.95 8.81
CA TYR A 130 5.10 -6.70 7.67
C TYR A 130 5.24 -5.76 6.49
N ILE A 131 6.31 -5.96 5.74
CA ILE A 131 6.51 -5.30 4.45
C ILE A 131 6.56 -6.35 3.36
N GLY A 132 6.14 -5.97 2.16
CA GLY A 132 6.15 -6.85 1.00
C GLY A 132 6.45 -6.12 -0.28
N ILE A 133 7.11 -6.83 -1.19
CA ILE A 133 7.39 -6.33 -2.54
C ILE A 133 7.32 -7.48 -3.53
N VAL A 134 6.75 -7.24 -4.69
CA VAL A 134 6.82 -8.13 -5.84
C VAL A 134 7.35 -7.36 -7.04
N THR A 135 8.38 -7.91 -7.64
CA THR A 135 9.00 -7.39 -8.87
C THR A 135 8.84 -8.41 -9.99
N ASP A 136 9.37 -8.12 -11.16
CA ASP A 136 9.43 -9.08 -12.27
C ASP A 136 10.38 -10.25 -12.01
N GLU A 137 11.21 -10.17 -10.96
CA GLU A 137 12.20 -11.21 -10.65
C GLU A 137 11.89 -11.97 -9.35
N LYS A 138 11.24 -11.32 -8.38
CA LYS A 138 11.10 -11.91 -7.04
C LYS A 138 9.91 -11.37 -6.28
N ILE A 139 9.55 -12.10 -5.23
CA ILE A 139 8.62 -11.68 -4.20
C ILE A 139 9.31 -11.80 -2.83
N LEU A 140 9.12 -10.81 -1.98
CA LEU A 140 9.65 -10.80 -0.61
C LEU A 140 8.58 -10.29 0.34
N VAL A 141 8.34 -11.02 1.43
CA VAL A 141 7.47 -10.60 2.54
C VAL A 141 8.25 -10.82 3.82
N GLU A 142 8.44 -9.78 4.60
CA GLU A 142 9.22 -9.81 5.83
C GLU A 142 8.48 -9.19 6.99
N LYS A 143 8.62 -9.82 8.17
CA LYS A 143 8.24 -9.20 9.43
C LYS A 143 9.30 -8.18 9.83
N VAL A 144 8.86 -7.00 10.26
CA VAL A 144 9.73 -5.92 10.73
C VAL A 144 9.72 -5.94 12.25
N GLU A 145 10.88 -6.09 12.84
CA GLU A 145 11.07 -5.98 14.29
C GLU A 145 11.31 -4.52 14.68
N ILE A 146 10.77 -4.14 15.83
CA ILE A 146 10.92 -2.78 16.37
C ILE A 146 11.63 -2.80 17.71
#